data_d3ddd714c5063153b6f7ff77ae874789
#
_entry.id   d3ddd714c5063153b6f7ff77ae874789
#
_cell.length_a   1.000
_cell.length_b   1.000
_cell.length_c   1.000
_cell.angle_alpha   90.00
_cell.angle_beta   90.00
_cell.angle_gamma   90.00
#
_symmetry.space_group_name_H-M   'P 1'
#
loop_
_entity.id
_entity.type
_entity.pdbx_description
1 polymer ?
#
loop_
_entity_poly.entity_id
_entity_poly.type
_entity_poly.pdbx_seq_one_letter_code
_entity_poly.pdbx_strand_id
1 'polypeptide(L)'
;MNKLIPIIIILHLILANEPIAVVSKIRGNVQHKLISDNKYKSKTRVNSPIFSETQIRTGDKAFSKVVFLDDGTYISIYSGSEIIIKGKIDKRMISKQIELIKGIISVNVANQLLGEFKLVTPNSELTCTECGFWILSNPLTGDEFIKESGNISIWNPSLNRKSELVSDTTLISLINEEFQNFETSVTDLKYLESLMLEVDERVLQYKKDDKEELTLEKSTNVVVIKLKNASNVERKIVLTYTQ
;
A
#
# COMPACT_ATOMS: atom_id res chain seq x y z
N MET A 1 -59.74 36.37 9.58
CA MET A 1 -58.32 36.71 9.52
C MET A 1 -57.53 35.44 9.60
N ASN A 2 -57.18 34.82 8.46
CA ASN A 2 -56.40 33.59 8.39
C ASN A 2 -54.91 33.95 8.41
N LYS A 3 -54.20 33.53 9.47
CA LYS A 3 -52.74 33.63 9.58
C LYS A 3 -52.16 32.46 8.83
N LEU A 4 -51.65 32.68 7.63
CA LEU A 4 -50.77 31.78 6.90
C LEU A 4 -49.41 31.76 7.62
N ILE A 5 -49.09 30.63 8.24
CA ILE A 5 -47.76 30.35 8.75
C ILE A 5 -46.90 29.89 7.56
N PRO A 6 -45.83 30.60 7.15
CA PRO A 6 -44.92 30.10 6.16
C PRO A 6 -44.15 28.92 6.72
N ILE A 7 -44.38 27.72 6.19
CA ILE A 7 -43.52 26.54 6.44
C ILE A 7 -42.22 26.80 5.70
N ILE A 8 -41.22 27.27 6.43
CA ILE A 8 -39.82 27.30 5.95
C ILE A 8 -39.32 25.85 5.95
N ILE A 9 -39.39 25.22 4.80
CA ILE A 9 -38.70 23.95 4.55
C ILE A 9 -37.21 24.27 4.51
N ILE A 10 -36.52 24.06 5.63
CA ILE A 10 -35.05 24.06 5.69
C ILE A 10 -34.62 22.80 4.97
N LEU A 11 -34.36 22.96 3.68
CA LEU A 11 -33.70 21.92 2.89
C LEU A 11 -32.25 21.82 3.40
N HIS A 12 -32.03 20.95 4.36
CA HIS A 12 -30.68 20.55 4.74
C HIS A 12 -30.08 19.86 3.52
N LEU A 13 -29.25 20.58 2.76
CA LEU A 13 -28.31 19.95 1.84
C LEU A 13 -27.40 19.06 2.70
N ILE A 14 -27.77 17.80 2.81
CA ILE A 14 -26.86 16.76 3.29
C ILE A 14 -25.80 16.69 2.20
N LEU A 15 -24.65 17.31 2.45
CA LEU A 15 -23.43 17.07 1.68
C LEU A 15 -23.09 15.60 1.95
N ALA A 16 -23.63 14.72 1.11
CA ALA A 16 -23.28 13.31 1.17
C ALA A 16 -21.78 13.22 0.83
N ASN A 17 -20.98 12.85 1.80
CA ASN A 17 -19.58 12.55 1.58
C ASN A 17 -19.54 11.33 0.64
N GLU A 18 -19.01 11.50 -0.57
CA GLU A 18 -18.86 10.39 -1.50
C GLU A 18 -17.62 9.58 -1.14
N PRO A 19 -17.70 8.24 -1.22
CA PRO A 19 -16.52 7.40 -0.98
C PRO A 19 -15.51 7.60 -2.12
N ILE A 20 -14.24 7.68 -1.76
CA ILE A 20 -13.11 7.82 -2.70
C ILE A 20 -12.43 6.48 -3.00
N ALA A 21 -12.58 5.51 -2.09
CA ALA A 21 -11.96 4.21 -2.21
C ALA A 21 -12.82 3.14 -1.51
N VAL A 22 -12.46 1.89 -1.69
CA VAL A 22 -13.11 0.74 -1.06
C VAL A 22 -12.08 -0.24 -0.53
N VAL A 23 -12.38 -0.89 0.57
CA VAL A 23 -11.57 -1.99 1.09
C VAL A 23 -11.83 -3.24 0.27
N SER A 24 -10.83 -3.73 -0.48
CA SER A 24 -10.95 -4.89 -1.37
C SER A 24 -10.53 -6.21 -0.72
N LYS A 25 -9.61 -6.18 0.24
CA LYS A 25 -9.13 -7.37 0.95
C LYS A 25 -8.82 -7.04 2.41
N ILE A 26 -9.08 -7.98 3.31
CA ILE A 26 -8.76 -7.88 4.74
C ILE A 26 -8.30 -9.24 5.25
N ARG A 27 -7.29 -9.20 6.13
CA ARG A 27 -6.91 -10.29 7.00
C ARG A 27 -6.63 -9.76 8.41
N GLY A 28 -7.04 -10.49 9.44
CA GLY A 28 -6.78 -10.12 10.83
C GLY A 28 -7.59 -8.91 11.33
N ASN A 29 -7.02 -8.21 12.29
CA ASN A 29 -7.68 -7.07 12.95
C ASN A 29 -7.35 -5.76 12.23
N VAL A 30 -8.30 -5.25 11.48
CA VAL A 30 -8.22 -3.95 10.79
C VAL A 30 -9.33 -3.05 11.30
N GLN A 31 -8.99 -1.82 11.62
CA GLN A 31 -9.90 -0.81 12.14
C GLN A 31 -9.76 0.48 11.35
N HIS A 32 -10.87 1.22 11.22
CA HIS A 32 -10.85 2.54 10.59
C HIS A 32 -11.72 3.53 11.36
N LYS A 33 -11.44 4.80 11.16
CA LYS A 33 -12.24 5.94 11.62
C LYS A 33 -12.06 7.12 10.69
N LEU A 34 -12.97 8.08 10.70
CA LEU A 34 -12.66 9.42 10.20
C LEU A 34 -11.72 10.13 11.20
N ILE A 35 -10.88 11.04 10.74
CA ILE A 35 -10.01 11.83 11.63
C ILE A 35 -10.83 12.57 12.68
N SER A 36 -12.02 13.07 12.31
CA SER A 36 -12.97 13.73 13.20
C SER A 36 -13.54 12.82 14.29
N ASP A 37 -13.48 11.50 14.12
CA ASP A 37 -14.04 10.56 15.08
C ASP A 37 -13.06 10.30 16.23
N ASN A 38 -13.58 10.29 17.47
CA ASN A 38 -12.77 10.01 18.66
C ASN A 38 -12.39 8.54 18.81
N LYS A 39 -13.11 7.62 18.14
CA LYS A 39 -12.94 6.17 18.32
C LYS A 39 -12.89 5.44 17.00
N TYR A 40 -12.02 4.44 16.92
CA TYR A 40 -12.02 3.49 15.81
C TYR A 40 -13.28 2.63 15.80
N LYS A 41 -13.83 2.38 14.62
CA LYS A 41 -14.88 1.36 14.44
C LYS A 41 -14.30 -0.01 14.78
N SER A 42 -15.08 -0.83 15.44
CA SER A 42 -14.63 -2.09 16.02
C SER A 42 -14.10 -3.09 14.98
N LYS A 43 -14.52 -3.01 13.73
CA LYS A 43 -14.07 -3.91 12.67
C LYS A 43 -14.32 -3.34 11.27
N THR A 44 -13.26 -3.24 10.48
CA THR A 44 -13.36 -2.98 9.04
C THR A 44 -13.73 -4.28 8.32
N ARG A 45 -14.50 -4.19 7.24
CA ARG A 45 -14.91 -5.34 6.41
C ARG A 45 -14.53 -5.10 4.96
N VAL A 46 -14.44 -6.17 4.18
CA VAL A 46 -14.38 -6.07 2.73
C VAL A 46 -15.62 -5.31 2.24
N ASN A 47 -15.44 -4.50 1.22
CA ASN A 47 -16.42 -3.55 0.67
C ASN A 47 -16.79 -2.38 1.62
N SER A 48 -16.07 -2.18 2.73
CA SER A 48 -16.23 -0.95 3.52
C SER A 48 -15.83 0.26 2.68
N PRO A 49 -16.71 1.29 2.57
CA PRO A 49 -16.37 2.52 1.87
C PRO A 49 -15.34 3.31 2.66
N ILE A 50 -14.39 3.91 1.92
CA ILE A 50 -13.37 4.79 2.45
C ILE A 50 -13.64 6.20 1.94
N PHE A 51 -13.80 7.12 2.85
CA PHE A 51 -14.00 8.53 2.59
C PHE A 51 -12.69 9.31 2.74
N SER A 52 -12.64 10.52 2.22
CA SER A 52 -11.50 11.39 2.52
C SER A 52 -11.34 11.57 4.03
N GLU A 53 -10.08 11.65 4.48
CA GLU A 53 -9.68 11.72 5.89
C GLU A 53 -10.03 10.46 6.72
N THR A 54 -10.12 9.31 6.06
CA THR A 54 -10.23 8.03 6.77
C THR A 54 -8.85 7.57 7.23
N GLN A 55 -8.72 7.37 8.54
CA GLN A 55 -7.56 6.75 9.17
C GLN A 55 -7.79 5.23 9.29
N ILE A 56 -6.82 4.44 8.85
CA ILE A 56 -6.84 2.97 8.90
C ILE A 56 -5.64 2.51 9.71
N ARG A 57 -5.86 1.52 10.59
CA ARG A 57 -4.78 0.83 11.28
C ARG A 57 -4.93 -0.68 11.16
N THR A 58 -3.81 -1.35 11.01
CA THR A 58 -3.69 -2.81 11.02
C THR A 58 -3.03 -3.28 12.31
N GLY A 59 -3.60 -4.32 12.93
CA GLY A 59 -3.01 -4.97 14.08
C GLY A 59 -1.87 -5.94 13.71
N ASP A 60 -1.44 -6.73 14.68
CA ASP A 60 -0.46 -7.79 14.45
C ASP A 60 -1.00 -8.84 13.46
N LYS A 61 -0.13 -9.28 12.52
CA LYS A 61 -0.48 -10.23 11.44
C LYS A 61 -1.72 -9.84 10.62
N ALA A 62 -2.09 -8.55 10.65
CA ALA A 62 -3.23 -8.04 9.90
C ALA A 62 -2.78 -7.43 8.56
N PHE A 63 -3.74 -7.35 7.64
CA PHE A 63 -3.55 -6.78 6.33
C PHE A 63 -4.84 -6.15 5.82
N SER A 64 -4.72 -5.07 5.06
CA SER A 64 -5.83 -4.48 4.30
C SER A 64 -5.36 -4.03 2.93
N LYS A 65 -6.16 -4.25 1.90
CA LYS A 65 -5.98 -3.65 0.58
C LYS A 65 -7.11 -2.68 0.31
N VAL A 66 -6.76 -1.46 -0.03
CA VAL A 66 -7.69 -0.39 -0.39
C VAL A 66 -7.49 -0.03 -1.85
N VAL A 67 -8.58 0.12 -2.60
CA VAL A 67 -8.58 0.44 -4.03
C VAL A 67 -9.37 1.72 -4.25
N PHE A 68 -8.80 2.70 -4.93
CA PHE A 68 -9.48 3.92 -5.34
C PHE A 68 -10.50 3.64 -6.44
N LEU A 69 -11.62 4.37 -6.41
CA LEU A 69 -12.78 4.06 -7.24
C LEU A 69 -12.69 4.58 -8.68
N ASP A 70 -11.80 5.54 -8.94
CA ASP A 70 -11.67 6.21 -10.23
C ASP A 70 -10.76 5.48 -11.23
N ASP A 71 -9.59 5.01 -10.79
CA ASP A 71 -8.54 4.51 -11.68
C ASP A 71 -7.97 3.15 -11.28
N GLY A 72 -8.38 2.61 -10.14
CA GLY A 72 -7.88 1.34 -9.63
C GLY A 72 -6.51 1.42 -8.93
N THR A 73 -5.96 2.61 -8.69
CA THR A 73 -4.82 2.81 -7.77
C THR A 73 -5.11 2.09 -6.46
N TYR A 74 -4.14 1.33 -5.95
CA TYR A 74 -4.34 0.59 -4.71
C TYR A 74 -3.19 0.69 -3.73
N ILE A 75 -3.51 0.49 -2.47
CA ILE A 75 -2.60 0.49 -1.34
C ILE A 75 -2.77 -0.82 -0.59
N SER A 76 -1.68 -1.54 -0.41
CA SER A 76 -1.58 -2.71 0.47
C SER A 76 -0.98 -2.28 1.79
N ILE A 77 -1.70 -2.48 2.88
CA ILE A 77 -1.37 -2.01 4.23
C ILE A 77 -1.05 -3.25 5.06
N TYR A 78 0.22 -3.37 5.47
CA TYR A 78 0.72 -4.55 6.18
C TYR A 78 0.61 -4.41 7.70
N SER A 79 1.01 -5.43 8.42
CA SER A 79 0.93 -5.53 9.88
C SER A 79 1.54 -4.33 10.60
N GLY A 80 0.89 -3.84 11.64
CA GLY A 80 1.39 -2.76 12.49
C GLY A 80 1.41 -1.36 11.86
N SER A 81 0.73 -1.19 10.73
CA SER A 81 0.71 0.06 9.96
C SER A 81 -0.45 0.96 10.34
N GLU A 82 -0.24 2.26 10.17
CA GLU A 82 -1.25 3.30 10.38
C GLU A 82 -1.14 4.36 9.30
N ILE A 83 -2.24 4.57 8.54
CA ILE A 83 -2.31 5.52 7.43
C ILE A 83 -3.56 6.38 7.51
N ILE A 84 -3.50 7.54 6.85
CA ILE A 84 -4.66 8.39 6.56
C ILE A 84 -4.81 8.50 5.05
N ILE A 85 -6.00 8.24 4.55
CA ILE A 85 -6.32 8.34 3.13
C ILE A 85 -7.07 9.65 2.91
N LYS A 86 -6.52 10.51 2.05
CA LYS A 86 -7.11 11.77 1.64
C LYS A 86 -7.36 11.80 0.14
N GLY A 87 -8.41 12.43 -0.27
CA GLY A 87 -8.72 12.62 -1.69
C GLY A 87 -9.81 13.64 -1.89
N LYS A 88 -9.78 14.26 -3.07
CA LYS A 88 -10.83 15.20 -3.51
C LYS A 88 -11.32 14.75 -4.86
N ILE A 89 -12.64 14.59 -4.98
CA ILE A 89 -13.30 14.24 -6.23
C ILE A 89 -13.44 15.51 -7.07
N ASP A 90 -12.96 15.46 -8.31
CA ASP A 90 -13.20 16.47 -9.35
C ASP A 90 -13.54 15.75 -10.64
N LYS A 91 -14.77 15.98 -11.18
CA LYS A 91 -15.24 15.40 -12.45
C LYS A 91 -14.98 13.91 -12.62
N ARG A 92 -15.29 13.10 -11.61
CA ARG A 92 -15.07 11.63 -11.56
C ARG A 92 -13.62 11.18 -11.37
N MET A 93 -12.69 12.09 -11.22
CA MET A 93 -11.31 11.77 -10.88
C MET A 93 -11.04 12.13 -9.43
N ILE A 94 -10.10 11.43 -8.83
CA ILE A 94 -9.76 11.61 -7.42
C ILE A 94 -8.29 12.04 -7.32
N SER A 95 -8.04 13.24 -6.78
CA SER A 95 -6.68 13.55 -6.34
C SER A 95 -6.36 12.70 -5.11
N LYS A 96 -5.17 12.10 -5.06
CA LYS A 96 -4.84 11.10 -4.05
C LYS A 96 -3.66 11.54 -3.21
N GLN A 97 -3.86 11.57 -1.89
CA GLN A 97 -2.81 11.77 -0.92
C GLN A 97 -2.93 10.74 0.19
N ILE A 98 -1.82 10.11 0.53
CA ILE A 98 -1.70 9.19 1.65
C ILE A 98 -0.76 9.80 2.68
N GLU A 99 -1.15 9.77 3.95
CA GLU A 99 -0.24 10.03 5.06
C GLU A 99 0.07 8.70 5.74
N LEU A 100 1.31 8.26 5.66
CA LEU A 100 1.79 7.08 6.36
C LEU A 100 2.37 7.53 7.70
N ILE A 101 1.64 7.27 8.78
CA ILE A 101 2.07 7.63 10.13
C ILE A 101 3.21 6.70 10.58
N LYS A 102 3.07 5.41 10.27
CA LYS A 102 4.09 4.37 10.53
C LYS A 102 3.74 3.07 9.84
N GLY A 103 4.73 2.21 9.66
CA GLY A 103 4.56 0.82 9.22
C GLY A 103 4.97 0.59 7.78
N ILE A 104 4.42 -0.44 7.17
CA ILE A 104 4.80 -0.94 5.85
C ILE A 104 3.58 -0.88 4.93
N ILE A 105 3.75 -0.23 3.78
CA ILE A 105 2.76 -0.26 2.72
C ILE A 105 3.44 -0.53 1.37
N SER A 106 2.70 -1.15 0.46
CA SER A 106 3.01 -1.15 -0.97
C SER A 106 1.92 -0.40 -1.72
N VAL A 107 2.32 0.38 -2.69
CA VAL A 107 1.43 1.24 -3.47
C VAL A 107 1.65 0.97 -4.94
N ASN A 108 0.54 0.81 -5.66
CA ASN A 108 0.55 0.79 -7.11
C ASN A 108 -0.37 1.91 -7.59
N VAL A 109 0.23 2.90 -8.21
CA VAL A 109 -0.42 4.11 -8.70
C VAL A 109 -0.67 3.95 -10.18
N ALA A 110 -1.95 3.92 -10.58
CA ALA A 110 -2.34 4.00 -11.97
C ALA A 110 -2.08 5.43 -12.51
N ASN A 111 -2.08 5.59 -13.83
CA ASN A 111 -1.79 6.87 -14.46
C ASN A 111 -2.70 7.98 -13.94
N GLN A 112 -2.11 8.99 -13.30
CA GLN A 112 -2.80 10.13 -12.73
C GLN A 112 -2.99 11.22 -13.79
N LEU A 113 -4.18 11.32 -14.36
CA LEU A 113 -4.51 12.32 -15.40
C LEU A 113 -4.66 13.74 -14.85
N LEU A 114 -4.91 13.91 -13.56
CA LEU A 114 -5.08 15.19 -12.87
C LEU A 114 -4.06 15.35 -11.72
N GLY A 115 -2.82 15.68 -12.06
CA GLY A 115 -1.79 15.94 -11.07
C GLY A 115 -0.96 14.71 -10.70
N GLU A 116 -0.49 14.66 -9.47
CA GLU A 116 0.41 13.63 -8.96
C GLU A 116 -0.24 12.92 -7.77
N PHE A 117 0.03 11.64 -7.64
CA PHE A 117 -0.15 10.92 -6.38
C PHE A 117 0.85 11.44 -5.38
N LYS A 118 0.42 11.69 -4.15
CA LYS A 118 1.26 12.17 -3.06
C LYS A 118 1.23 11.22 -1.88
N LEU A 119 2.41 10.88 -1.37
CA LEU A 119 2.54 10.18 -0.09
C LEU A 119 3.37 11.05 0.85
N VAL A 120 2.90 11.21 2.07
CA VAL A 120 3.55 11.99 3.13
C VAL A 120 3.82 11.09 4.32
N THR A 121 5.03 11.18 4.84
CA THR A 121 5.43 10.55 6.10
C THR A 121 5.86 11.63 7.09
N PRO A 122 6.19 11.30 8.34
CA PRO A 122 6.82 12.25 9.25
C PRO A 122 8.15 12.84 8.75
N ASN A 123 8.85 12.13 7.85
CA ASN A 123 10.22 12.50 7.44
C ASN A 123 10.33 12.90 5.96
N SER A 124 9.40 12.48 5.12
CA SER A 124 9.53 12.60 3.67
C SER A 124 8.20 12.84 2.98
N GLU A 125 8.28 13.38 1.76
CA GLU A 125 7.17 13.40 0.81
C GLU A 125 7.61 12.70 -0.48
N LEU A 126 6.72 11.87 -1.03
CA LEU A 126 6.90 11.18 -2.30
C LEU A 126 5.83 11.61 -3.28
N THR A 127 6.22 11.87 -4.53
CA THR A 127 5.29 12.13 -5.64
C THR A 127 5.59 11.27 -6.86
N CYS A 128 4.55 10.87 -7.56
CA CYS A 128 4.63 10.19 -8.86
C CYS A 128 3.31 10.33 -9.63
N THR A 129 3.35 10.10 -10.94
CA THR A 129 2.14 10.10 -11.81
C THR A 129 1.67 8.69 -12.13
N GLU A 130 2.59 7.75 -12.26
CA GLU A 130 2.36 6.32 -12.48
C GLU A 130 3.55 5.57 -11.92
N CYS A 131 3.35 4.78 -10.87
CA CYS A 131 4.45 4.11 -10.19
C CYS A 131 4.02 2.94 -9.31
N GLY A 132 4.97 2.06 -9.01
CA GLY A 132 4.88 1.03 -7.98
C GLY A 132 6.04 1.14 -7.01
N PHE A 133 5.76 1.04 -5.71
CA PHE A 133 6.81 1.12 -4.69
C PHE A 133 6.37 0.52 -3.36
N TRP A 134 7.39 0.21 -2.56
CA TRP A 134 7.25 -0.09 -1.14
C TRP A 134 7.79 1.04 -0.30
N ILE A 135 7.22 1.21 0.87
CA ILE A 135 7.77 2.07 1.90
C ILE A 135 7.64 1.42 3.28
N LEU A 136 8.74 1.48 4.03
CA LEU A 136 8.82 1.17 5.44
C LEU A 136 9.08 2.48 6.17
N SER A 137 8.13 2.93 6.98
CA SER A 137 8.23 4.20 7.70
C SER A 137 8.21 3.99 9.21
N ASN A 138 9.21 4.57 9.85
CA ASN A 138 9.31 4.65 11.30
C ASN A 138 9.54 6.11 11.70
N PRO A 139 8.61 6.71 12.48
CA PRO A 139 8.73 8.11 12.88
C PRO A 139 10.02 8.48 13.62
N LEU A 140 10.68 7.49 14.23
CA LEU A 140 11.89 7.71 15.05
C LEU A 140 13.19 7.51 14.27
N THR A 141 13.19 6.63 13.26
CA THR A 141 14.42 6.26 12.54
C THR A 141 14.45 6.77 11.10
N GLY A 142 13.31 6.99 10.48
CA GLY A 142 13.22 7.44 9.09
C GLY A 142 12.40 6.53 8.20
N ASP A 143 12.55 6.74 6.90
CA ASP A 143 11.81 6.06 5.86
C ASP A 143 12.75 5.30 4.92
N GLU A 144 12.31 4.15 4.47
CA GLU A 144 13.00 3.31 3.50
C GLU A 144 12.09 3.09 2.30
N PHE A 145 12.54 3.45 1.11
CA PHE A 145 11.78 3.39 -0.14
C PHE A 145 12.40 2.39 -1.09
N ILE A 146 11.59 1.49 -1.65
CA ILE A 146 12.03 0.50 -2.65
C ILE A 146 11.11 0.63 -3.87
N LYS A 147 11.71 0.88 -5.03
CA LYS A 147 10.99 1.11 -6.29
C LYS A 147 10.67 -0.21 -6.98
N GLU A 148 9.44 -0.36 -7.42
CA GLU A 148 9.02 -1.44 -8.32
C GLU A 148 8.91 -0.95 -9.77
N SER A 149 8.37 0.26 -9.99
CA SER A 149 8.15 0.80 -11.34
C SER A 149 7.96 2.31 -11.34
N GLY A 150 8.05 2.92 -12.51
CA GLY A 150 7.73 4.33 -12.74
C GLY A 150 8.81 5.31 -12.30
N ASN A 151 8.52 6.61 -12.38
CA ASN A 151 9.39 7.68 -11.93
C ASN A 151 8.87 8.22 -10.60
N ILE A 152 9.72 8.19 -9.58
CA ILE A 152 9.37 8.53 -8.21
C ILE A 152 10.32 9.59 -7.70
N SER A 153 9.76 10.69 -7.23
CA SER A 153 10.49 11.78 -6.61
C SER A 153 10.25 11.81 -5.12
N ILE A 154 11.31 11.91 -4.34
CA ILE A 154 11.27 11.97 -2.87
C ILE A 154 11.88 13.27 -2.42
N TRP A 155 11.17 13.99 -1.56
CA TRP A 155 11.61 15.22 -0.93
C TRP A 155 11.71 15.03 0.59
N ASN A 156 12.82 15.43 1.17
CA ASN A 156 13.00 15.52 2.63
C ASN A 156 12.83 16.99 3.03
N PRO A 157 11.73 17.37 3.69
CA PRO A 157 11.44 18.76 4.03
C PRO A 157 12.40 19.34 5.06
N SER A 158 12.92 18.52 5.99
CA SER A 158 13.85 18.99 7.04
C SER A 158 15.21 19.45 6.47
N LEU A 159 15.64 18.83 5.38
CA LEU A 159 16.89 19.17 4.69
C LEU A 159 16.68 20.04 3.45
N ASN A 160 15.44 20.24 3.03
CA ASN A 160 15.09 20.82 1.74
C ASN A 160 15.85 20.16 0.56
N ARG A 161 15.91 18.83 0.58
CA ARG A 161 16.60 18.01 -0.43
C ARG A 161 15.60 17.15 -1.19
N LYS A 162 15.86 17.00 -2.48
CA LYS A 162 15.09 16.16 -3.40
C LYS A 162 15.98 15.08 -4.00
N SER A 163 15.45 13.86 -4.14
CA SER A 163 16.11 12.74 -4.80
C SER A 163 15.11 11.99 -5.68
N GLU A 164 15.61 11.37 -6.74
CA GLU A 164 14.83 10.43 -7.57
C GLU A 164 15.14 9.00 -7.11
N LEU A 165 14.10 8.19 -6.98
CA LEU A 165 14.26 6.79 -6.61
C LEU A 165 14.66 5.97 -7.84
N VAL A 166 15.86 5.42 -7.80
CA VAL A 166 16.43 4.61 -8.89
C VAL A 166 15.94 3.17 -8.78
N SER A 167 15.80 2.47 -9.93
CA SER A 167 15.44 1.04 -9.93
C SER A 167 16.54 0.20 -9.27
N ASP A 168 16.12 -0.88 -8.64
CA ASP A 168 17.02 -1.83 -7.96
C ASP A 168 17.80 -1.22 -6.79
N THR A 169 17.39 -0.03 -6.32
CA THR A 169 17.99 0.62 -5.15
C THR A 169 16.97 0.85 -4.06
N THR A 170 17.45 0.82 -2.82
CA THR A 170 16.75 1.26 -1.64
C THR A 170 17.25 2.64 -1.28
N LEU A 171 16.34 3.62 -1.21
CA LEU A 171 16.63 4.96 -0.74
C LEU A 171 16.18 5.08 0.71
N ILE A 172 17.10 5.48 1.58
CA ILE A 172 16.83 5.74 2.99
C ILE A 172 16.83 7.25 3.22
N SER A 173 15.75 7.73 3.84
CA SER A 173 15.57 9.12 4.28
C SER A 173 15.51 9.15 5.80
N LEU A 174 16.62 9.49 6.42
CA LEU A 174 16.73 9.61 7.87
C LEU A 174 16.39 11.03 8.33
N ILE A 175 16.12 11.16 9.62
CA ILE A 175 15.85 12.44 10.25
C ILE A 175 17.16 13.25 10.30
N ASN A 176 17.17 14.45 9.68
CA ASN A 176 18.32 15.37 9.64
C ASN A 176 19.60 14.81 9.00
N GLU A 177 19.51 13.75 8.20
CA GLU A 177 20.63 13.19 7.47
C GLU A 177 20.36 13.21 5.96
N GLU A 178 21.42 13.25 5.15
CA GLU A 178 21.31 13.17 3.70
C GLU A 178 20.77 11.82 3.26
N PHE A 179 20.12 11.79 2.08
CA PHE A 179 19.65 10.56 1.49
C PHE A 179 20.79 9.56 1.31
N GLN A 180 20.52 8.32 1.68
CA GLN A 180 21.44 7.21 1.48
C GLN A 180 20.82 6.27 0.43
N ASN A 181 21.60 5.91 -0.58
CA ASN A 181 21.19 4.98 -1.63
C ASN A 181 22.04 3.72 -1.54
N PHE A 182 21.39 2.56 -1.53
CA PHE A 182 22.02 1.25 -1.50
C PHE A 182 21.44 0.38 -2.60
N GLU A 183 22.17 -0.59 -3.07
CA GLU A 183 21.57 -1.70 -3.82
C GLU A 183 20.54 -2.41 -2.93
N THR A 184 19.34 -2.66 -3.49
CA THR A 184 18.31 -3.38 -2.72
C THR A 184 18.79 -4.78 -2.40
N SER A 185 18.88 -5.09 -1.13
CA SER A 185 19.43 -6.38 -0.71
C SER A 185 18.49 -7.54 -1.06
N VAL A 186 19.05 -8.71 -1.36
CA VAL A 186 18.27 -9.94 -1.56
C VAL A 186 17.44 -10.29 -0.33
N THR A 187 17.92 -9.91 0.87
CA THR A 187 17.21 -10.12 2.12
C THR A 187 15.95 -9.28 2.20
N ASP A 188 16.03 -8.00 1.78
CA ASP A 188 14.88 -7.10 1.78
C ASP A 188 13.82 -7.56 0.76
N LEU A 189 14.24 -7.94 -0.43
CA LEU A 189 13.34 -8.50 -1.45
C LEU A 189 12.63 -9.76 -0.95
N LYS A 190 13.36 -10.70 -0.31
CA LYS A 190 12.76 -11.89 0.29
C LYS A 190 11.80 -11.57 1.43
N TYR A 191 12.12 -10.57 2.24
CA TYR A 191 11.22 -10.11 3.29
C TYR A 191 9.92 -9.55 2.70
N LEU A 192 10.00 -8.68 1.70
CA LEU A 192 8.82 -8.13 1.01
C LEU A 192 8.00 -9.25 0.33
N GLU A 193 8.67 -10.18 -0.34
CA GLU A 193 8.03 -11.36 -0.93
C GLU A 193 7.31 -12.20 0.12
N SER A 194 7.90 -12.41 1.29
CA SER A 194 7.27 -13.13 2.40
C SER A 194 5.99 -12.43 2.88
N LEU A 195 5.99 -11.09 2.95
CA LEU A 195 4.80 -10.31 3.30
C LEU A 195 3.68 -10.48 2.26
N MET A 196 4.03 -10.51 0.97
CA MET A 196 3.05 -10.77 -0.09
C MET A 196 2.49 -12.18 -0.02
N LEU A 197 3.34 -13.18 0.19
CA LEU A 197 2.93 -14.59 0.32
C LEU A 197 2.03 -14.82 1.54
N GLU A 198 2.31 -14.16 2.65
CA GLU A 198 1.44 -14.23 3.83
C GLU A 198 0.02 -13.74 3.57
N VAL A 199 -0.16 -12.86 2.59
CA VAL A 199 -1.45 -12.23 2.28
C VAL A 199 -2.20 -12.96 1.17
N ASP A 200 -1.52 -13.65 0.28
CA ASP A 200 -2.17 -14.36 -0.83
C ASP A 200 -2.57 -15.78 -0.41
N GLU A 201 -3.78 -15.90 0.14
CA GLU A 201 -4.35 -17.18 0.55
C GLU A 201 -4.43 -18.22 -0.60
N ARG A 202 -4.49 -17.76 -1.87
CA ARG A 202 -4.49 -18.67 -3.02
C ARG A 202 -3.16 -19.38 -3.17
N VAL A 203 -2.05 -18.75 -2.85
CA VAL A 203 -0.72 -19.37 -2.85
C VAL A 203 -0.60 -20.37 -1.71
N LEU A 204 -1.19 -20.08 -0.54
CA LEU A 204 -1.21 -21.00 0.60
C LEU A 204 -2.16 -22.18 0.38
N GLN A 205 -3.30 -22.00 -0.29
CA GLN A 205 -4.22 -23.07 -0.65
C GLN A 205 -3.63 -23.98 -1.73
N TYR A 206 -2.94 -23.41 -2.73
CA TYR A 206 -2.22 -24.19 -3.74
C TYR A 206 -1.13 -25.10 -3.14
N LYS A 207 -0.47 -24.64 -2.07
CA LYS A 207 0.51 -25.45 -1.31
C LYS A 207 -0.14 -26.53 -0.43
N LYS A 208 -1.42 -26.39 -0.13
CA LYS A 208 -2.14 -27.30 0.79
C LYS A 208 -2.86 -28.42 0.04
N ASP A 209 -3.33 -28.15 -1.17
CA ASP A 209 -4.08 -29.11 -1.99
C ASP A 209 -3.20 -29.92 -2.96
N ASP A 210 -2.07 -29.35 -3.40
CA ASP A 210 -1.03 -30.07 -4.13
C ASP A 210 0.06 -30.49 -3.12
N LYS A 211 0.13 -31.79 -2.83
CA LYS A 211 1.35 -32.41 -2.29
C LYS A 211 2.40 -32.39 -3.41
N GLU A 212 2.92 -31.20 -3.72
CA GLU A 212 4.09 -31.08 -4.58
C GLU A 212 5.32 -31.43 -3.75
N GLU A 213 5.92 -32.53 -4.11
CA GLU A 213 7.22 -32.95 -3.58
C GLU A 213 8.27 -32.00 -4.14
N LEU A 214 8.73 -31.07 -3.33
CA LEU A 214 9.72 -30.06 -3.70
C LEU A 214 11.10 -30.67 -3.55
N THR A 215 11.67 -31.13 -4.65
CA THR A 215 13.06 -31.64 -4.66
C THR A 215 13.99 -30.49 -5.05
N LEU A 216 14.85 -30.08 -4.13
CA LEU A 216 15.91 -29.10 -4.36
C LEU A 216 17.20 -29.82 -4.74
N GLU A 217 17.57 -29.73 -6.04
CA GLU A 217 18.92 -30.11 -6.47
C GLU A 217 19.81 -28.87 -6.47
N LYS A 218 20.82 -28.85 -5.62
CA LYS A 218 21.77 -27.74 -5.48
C LYS A 218 23.08 -28.09 -6.17
N SER A 219 23.41 -27.41 -7.26
CA SER A 219 24.75 -27.39 -7.85
C SER A 219 25.35 -25.98 -7.71
N THR A 220 26.65 -25.86 -7.85
CA THR A 220 27.49 -24.73 -7.41
C THR A 220 27.07 -23.33 -7.89
N ASN A 221 26.15 -23.18 -8.84
CA ASN A 221 25.61 -21.87 -9.32
C ASN A 221 24.22 -22.02 -9.93
N VAL A 222 23.52 -23.11 -9.66
CA VAL A 222 22.19 -23.35 -10.25
C VAL A 222 21.30 -23.99 -9.20
N VAL A 223 20.13 -23.40 -8.95
CA VAL A 223 19.06 -24.01 -8.17
C VAL A 223 17.98 -24.47 -9.16
N VAL A 224 17.73 -25.77 -9.23
CA VAL A 224 16.65 -26.34 -10.00
C VAL A 224 15.50 -26.68 -9.07
N ILE A 225 14.37 -26.01 -9.26
CA ILE A 225 13.13 -26.31 -8.57
C ILE A 225 12.28 -27.17 -9.49
N LYS A 226 12.03 -28.42 -9.10
CA LYS A 226 11.13 -29.32 -9.81
C LYS A 226 9.77 -29.29 -9.11
N LEU A 227 8.75 -28.90 -9.85
CA LEU A 227 7.36 -28.86 -9.38
C LEU A 227 6.60 -29.98 -10.09
N LYS A 228 5.95 -30.85 -9.31
CA LYS A 228 5.16 -31.96 -9.83
C LYS A 228 3.71 -31.77 -9.38
N ASN A 229 2.78 -31.67 -10.32
CA ASN A 229 1.35 -31.55 -9.96
C ASN A 229 0.72 -32.92 -9.73
N ALA A 230 -0.51 -32.93 -9.18
CA ALA A 230 -1.28 -34.15 -8.91
C ALA A 230 -1.49 -35.05 -10.16
N SER A 231 -1.35 -34.50 -11.37
CA SER A 231 -1.42 -35.21 -12.65
C SER A 231 -0.05 -35.68 -13.15
N ASN A 232 0.98 -35.66 -12.31
CA ASN A 232 2.36 -36.10 -12.61
C ASN A 232 3.09 -35.27 -13.70
N VAL A 233 2.60 -34.08 -14.03
CA VAL A 233 3.25 -33.15 -14.95
C VAL A 233 4.36 -32.40 -14.20
N GLU A 234 5.60 -32.58 -14.67
CA GLU A 234 6.79 -31.97 -14.08
C GLU A 234 7.10 -30.63 -14.75
N ARG A 235 7.27 -29.57 -13.95
CA ARG A 235 7.80 -28.27 -14.40
C ARG A 235 9.12 -28.02 -13.70
N LYS A 236 10.13 -27.54 -14.45
CA LYS A 236 11.43 -27.17 -13.92
C LYS A 236 11.57 -25.66 -13.95
N ILE A 237 11.90 -25.06 -12.82
CA ILE A 237 12.36 -23.66 -12.72
C ILE A 237 13.85 -23.72 -12.43
N VAL A 238 14.66 -23.14 -13.31
CA VAL A 238 16.12 -23.09 -13.17
C VAL A 238 16.50 -21.66 -12.81
N LEU A 239 17.04 -21.48 -11.63
CA LEU A 239 17.58 -20.20 -11.15
C LEU A 239 19.10 -20.26 -11.21
N THR A 240 19.71 -19.44 -12.06
CA THR A 240 21.17 -19.25 -12.11
C THR A 240 21.54 -17.98 -11.35
N TYR A 241 22.54 -18.07 -10.49
CA TYR A 241 23.11 -16.91 -9.81
C TYR A 241 24.61 -16.83 -10.09
N THR A 242 25.09 -15.63 -10.38
CA THR A 242 26.52 -15.32 -10.46
C THR A 242 27.01 -14.83 -9.11
N GLN A 243 28.17 -15.36 -8.66
CA GLN A 243 28.87 -14.80 -7.52
C GLN A 243 29.55 -13.50 -7.90
#